data_e23ab9e6b93c0662ec8eb8d5f5907c49
#
_entry.id   e23ab9e6b93c0662ec8eb8d5f5907c49
#
_cell.length_a   1.000
_cell.length_b   1.000
_cell.length_c   1.000
_cell.angle_alpha   90.00
_cell.angle_beta   90.00
_cell.angle_gamma   90.00
#
_symmetry.space_group_name_H-M   'P 1'
#
loop_
_entity.id
_entity.type
_entity.pdbx_description
1 polymer ?
#
loop_
_entity_poly.entity_id
_entity_poly.type
_entity_poly.pdbx_seq_one_letter_code
_entity_poly.pdbx_strand_id
1 'polypeptide(L)'
;MLYPEYGDFEEQTGALIKVVGVGGGGGNAVNHMVANMVQQEFNGNFLGESAIDSEEHGKIVFYAVNTDAQALRKSQVQQTVQIGGATTKGLGAGANPNVGRKAAEDDQEEIRKMLEGADMVFIAAGMGGGTGTGAAPVIAAAAKEMGILTVGVVTKPFRFEAKTRMNNALTGIENLKKAVDTLIVIPNDKLLEIVDRRTTMPEALRKADEVLQQAVQGITDLINLPALINLDFADVQTVMTDKGIAHIGIGEARGDDKAMEAVQQAVSSPLLETTIKGATHVIINISGDISLMDANDAASYVQELTGEDTNIIFGAMYDDSVADYAKITVIATGLSDTAAKTTPFGTRSNTTPFGVRKPAAGTSAPSSSTMSMPSFSLPTMNNGSYTGKVPTSTVQKKDIQIPDFLRNR
;
A
#
# COMPACT_ATOMS: atom_id res chain seq x y z
N MET A 1 -46.52 -38.66 12.46
CA MET A 1 -45.92 -37.32 12.44
C MET A 1 -44.63 -37.42 11.66
N LEU A 2 -44.65 -36.93 10.43
CA LEU A 2 -43.45 -36.85 9.57
C LEU A 2 -42.71 -35.56 10.01
N TYR A 3 -41.52 -35.72 10.51
CA TYR A 3 -40.59 -34.58 10.66
C TYR A 3 -40.15 -34.18 9.25
N PRO A 4 -40.14 -32.87 8.89
CA PRO A 4 -39.55 -32.46 7.65
C PRO A 4 -38.06 -32.82 7.69
N GLU A 5 -37.58 -33.51 6.66
CA GLU A 5 -36.16 -33.66 6.39
C GLU A 5 -35.56 -32.22 6.35
N TYR A 6 -34.71 -31.93 7.30
CA TYR A 6 -33.83 -30.75 7.19
C TYR A 6 -32.98 -31.04 5.93
N GLY A 7 -33.24 -30.28 4.87
CA GLY A 7 -32.36 -30.25 3.74
C GLY A 7 -30.94 -29.96 4.21
N ASP A 8 -29.98 -30.63 3.57
CA ASP A 8 -28.54 -30.33 3.77
C ASP A 8 -28.35 -28.82 3.64
N PHE A 9 -28.20 -28.15 4.78
CA PHE A 9 -27.65 -26.82 4.77
C PHE A 9 -26.21 -27.03 4.28
N GLU A 10 -25.92 -26.63 3.04
CA GLU A 10 -24.55 -26.42 2.62
C GLU A 10 -23.90 -25.57 3.74
N GLU A 11 -22.92 -26.14 4.43
CA GLU A 11 -22.13 -25.45 5.43
C GLU A 11 -21.66 -24.15 4.77
N GLN A 12 -22.12 -23.01 5.26
CA GLN A 12 -21.67 -21.71 4.79
C GLN A 12 -20.22 -21.59 5.22
N THR A 13 -19.33 -22.06 4.39
CA THR A 13 -17.90 -21.81 4.53
C THR A 13 -17.70 -20.31 4.46
N GLY A 14 -17.07 -19.71 5.48
CA GLY A 14 -16.76 -18.29 5.50
C GLY A 14 -15.93 -17.87 4.29
N ALA A 15 -15.85 -16.58 3.99
CA ALA A 15 -15.16 -16.06 2.82
C ALA A 15 -13.69 -16.51 2.74
N LEU A 16 -13.24 -16.99 1.58
CA LEU A 16 -11.86 -17.37 1.33
C LEU A 16 -11.04 -16.13 0.94
N ILE A 17 -10.16 -15.70 1.85
CA ILE A 17 -9.29 -14.55 1.67
C ILE A 17 -7.87 -15.01 1.32
N LYS A 18 -7.31 -14.50 0.24
CA LYS A 18 -5.90 -14.75 -0.11
C LYS A 18 -5.06 -13.48 0.06
N VAL A 19 -3.94 -13.61 0.74
CA VAL A 19 -2.97 -12.52 0.95
C VAL A 19 -1.72 -12.81 0.14
N VAL A 20 -1.49 -12.03 -0.89
CA VAL A 20 -0.41 -12.24 -1.86
C VAL A 20 0.68 -11.19 -1.67
N GLY A 21 1.81 -11.58 -1.13
CA GLY A 21 3.01 -10.74 -0.99
C GLY A 21 3.86 -10.77 -2.27
N VAL A 22 3.94 -9.64 -2.98
CA VAL A 22 4.60 -9.55 -4.28
C VAL A 22 5.96 -8.87 -4.18
N GLY A 23 7.02 -9.57 -4.61
CA GLY A 23 8.40 -9.11 -4.56
C GLY A 23 9.00 -9.13 -3.15
N GLY A 24 10.15 -8.47 -2.95
CA GLY A 24 10.87 -8.50 -1.69
C GLY A 24 10.09 -7.87 -0.52
N GLY A 25 9.58 -6.65 -0.68
CA GLY A 25 8.82 -5.96 0.38
C GLY A 25 7.51 -6.67 0.72
N GLY A 26 6.71 -7.04 -0.30
CA GLY A 26 5.46 -7.79 -0.08
C GLY A 26 5.70 -9.16 0.57
N GLY A 27 6.73 -9.89 0.11
CA GLY A 27 7.12 -11.16 0.70
C GLY A 27 7.56 -11.04 2.17
N ASN A 28 8.29 -9.99 2.53
CA ASN A 28 8.66 -9.74 3.94
C ASN A 28 7.43 -9.43 4.79
N ALA A 29 6.52 -8.60 4.30
CA ALA A 29 5.28 -8.28 5.02
C ALA A 29 4.46 -9.54 5.31
N VAL A 30 4.26 -10.40 4.32
CA VAL A 30 3.52 -11.67 4.50
C VAL A 30 4.27 -12.65 5.42
N ASN A 31 5.60 -12.71 5.35
CA ASN A 31 6.39 -13.49 6.31
C ASN A 31 6.16 -13.04 7.76
N HIS A 32 6.11 -11.73 8.00
CA HIS A 32 5.81 -11.19 9.32
C HIS A 32 4.37 -11.50 9.77
N MET A 33 3.39 -11.45 8.84
CA MET A 33 2.00 -11.82 9.14
C MET A 33 1.92 -13.28 9.62
N VAL A 34 2.53 -14.21 8.88
CA VAL A 34 2.56 -15.63 9.25
C VAL A 34 3.29 -15.85 10.59
N ALA A 35 4.44 -15.20 10.80
CA ALA A 35 5.18 -15.31 12.05
C ALA A 35 4.39 -14.84 13.27
N ASN A 36 3.65 -13.75 13.14
CA ASN A 36 2.84 -13.21 14.22
C ASN A 36 1.61 -14.08 14.51
N MET A 37 0.96 -14.65 13.49
CA MET A 37 -0.13 -15.62 13.68
C MET A 37 0.34 -16.84 14.46
N VAL A 38 1.47 -17.43 14.08
CA VAL A 38 2.05 -18.58 14.80
C VAL A 38 2.38 -18.23 16.26
N GLN A 39 2.86 -17.02 16.54
CA GLN A 39 3.14 -16.58 17.92
C GLN A 39 1.86 -16.38 18.74
N GLN A 40 0.78 -15.92 18.15
CA GLN A 40 -0.52 -15.77 18.83
C GLN A 40 -1.11 -17.13 19.18
N GLU A 41 -0.99 -18.12 18.30
CA GLU A 41 -1.38 -19.51 18.58
C GLU A 41 -0.57 -20.11 19.75
N PHE A 42 0.74 -19.88 19.81
CA PHE A 42 1.62 -20.39 20.89
C PHE A 42 1.33 -19.76 22.26
N ASN A 43 0.87 -18.50 22.28
CA ASN A 43 0.58 -17.79 23.53
C ASN A 43 -0.81 -18.10 24.11
N GLY A 44 -1.54 -19.03 23.52
CA GLY A 44 -2.85 -19.49 24.02
C GLY A 44 -3.97 -18.46 23.92
N ASN A 45 -3.76 -17.35 23.25
CA ASN A 45 -4.75 -16.28 23.06
C ASN A 45 -5.64 -16.53 21.84
N PHE A 46 -5.55 -17.67 21.17
CA PHE A 46 -6.43 -18.03 20.08
C PHE A 46 -7.12 -19.37 20.38
N LEU A 47 -8.42 -19.34 20.26
CA LEU A 47 -9.34 -20.47 20.31
C LEU A 47 -8.80 -21.65 19.50
N GLY A 48 -8.58 -22.76 20.19
CA GLY A 48 -8.17 -24.10 19.80
C GLY A 48 -7.98 -24.42 18.33
N GLU A 49 -7.00 -25.30 18.12
CA GLU A 49 -6.67 -26.02 16.89
C GLU A 49 -7.31 -25.49 15.61
N SER A 50 -6.47 -24.83 14.78
CA SER A 50 -6.70 -24.51 13.38
C SER A 50 -7.52 -23.26 13.02
N ALA A 51 -7.05 -22.08 13.37
CA ALA A 51 -7.46 -20.87 12.63
C ALA A 51 -7.04 -20.90 11.14
N ILE A 52 -6.14 -21.83 10.78
CA ILE A 52 -5.71 -22.07 9.40
C ILE A 52 -6.64 -23.07 8.69
N ASP A 53 -7.39 -23.91 9.43
CA ASP A 53 -8.23 -25.00 8.89
C ASP A 53 -9.62 -25.12 9.52
N SER A 54 -10.11 -24.11 10.28
CA SER A 54 -11.47 -24.18 10.81
C SER A 54 -12.50 -23.93 9.70
N GLU A 55 -13.28 -24.93 9.38
CA GLU A 55 -14.35 -24.89 8.38
C GLU A 55 -15.48 -23.90 8.74
N GLU A 56 -15.53 -23.40 9.97
CA GLU A 56 -16.59 -22.52 10.47
C GLU A 56 -16.30 -21.01 10.36
N HIS A 57 -15.03 -20.62 10.13
CA HIS A 57 -14.61 -19.21 10.00
C HIS A 57 -13.84 -19.01 8.70
N GLY A 58 -13.93 -17.83 8.09
CA GLY A 58 -13.30 -17.55 6.82
C GLY A 58 -11.82 -17.94 6.79
N LYS A 59 -11.40 -18.59 5.70
CA LYS A 59 -10.04 -19.11 5.54
C LYS A 59 -9.11 -18.07 4.98
N ILE A 60 -7.98 -17.80 5.67
CA ILE A 60 -6.91 -16.93 5.15
C ILE A 60 -5.76 -17.78 4.64
N VAL A 61 -5.39 -17.57 3.36
CA VAL A 61 -4.25 -18.26 2.74
C VAL A 61 -3.21 -17.27 2.27
N PHE A 62 -1.96 -17.48 2.71
CA PHE A 62 -0.84 -16.60 2.38
C PHE A 62 -0.02 -17.14 1.22
N TYR A 63 0.33 -16.25 0.29
CA TYR A 63 1.18 -16.53 -0.85
C TYR A 63 2.36 -15.57 -0.91
N ALA A 64 3.56 -16.08 -1.22
CA ALA A 64 4.71 -15.26 -1.56
C ALA A 64 5.03 -15.42 -3.06
N VAL A 65 4.95 -14.33 -3.81
CA VAL A 65 5.22 -14.27 -5.25
C VAL A 65 6.48 -13.48 -5.52
N ASN A 66 7.47 -14.06 -6.19
CA ASN A 66 8.71 -13.36 -6.51
C ASN A 66 9.37 -13.87 -7.79
N THR A 67 10.20 -13.03 -8.41
CA THR A 67 11.10 -13.39 -9.50
C THR A 67 12.45 -13.91 -8.99
N ASP A 68 12.74 -13.75 -7.69
CA ASP A 68 13.95 -14.20 -7.03
C ASP A 68 13.69 -15.52 -6.27
N ALA A 69 14.25 -16.61 -6.79
CA ALA A 69 14.11 -17.95 -6.22
C ALA A 69 14.79 -18.06 -4.84
N GLN A 70 15.83 -17.28 -4.56
CA GLN A 70 16.51 -17.32 -3.26
C GLN A 70 15.66 -16.67 -2.17
N ALA A 71 14.94 -15.59 -2.51
CA ALA A 71 14.01 -14.94 -1.60
C ALA A 71 12.86 -15.88 -1.23
N LEU A 72 12.29 -16.60 -2.22
CA LEU A 72 11.22 -17.58 -1.98
C LEU A 72 11.68 -18.74 -1.09
N ARG A 73 12.88 -19.26 -1.30
CA ARG A 73 13.42 -20.35 -0.44
C ARG A 73 13.60 -19.96 1.03
N LYS A 74 13.72 -18.66 1.32
CA LYS A 74 13.86 -18.14 2.69
C LYS A 74 12.51 -17.73 3.28
N SER A 75 11.46 -17.78 2.48
CA SER A 75 10.12 -17.43 2.94
C SER A 75 9.61 -18.39 3.99
N GLN A 76 8.89 -17.87 4.97
CA GLN A 76 8.17 -18.64 5.98
C GLN A 76 6.77 -19.04 5.50
N VAL A 77 6.33 -18.44 4.39
CA VAL A 77 5.05 -18.74 3.76
C VAL A 77 5.11 -20.10 3.08
N GLN A 78 4.15 -20.96 3.38
CA GLN A 78 4.08 -22.31 2.79
C GLN A 78 3.82 -22.29 1.28
N GLN A 79 2.97 -21.38 0.84
CA GLN A 79 2.59 -21.24 -0.57
C GLN A 79 3.49 -20.21 -1.27
N THR A 80 4.39 -20.68 -2.12
CA THR A 80 5.31 -19.81 -2.85
C THR A 80 5.13 -19.99 -4.35
N VAL A 81 5.10 -18.87 -5.09
CA VAL A 81 4.98 -18.85 -6.56
C VAL A 81 6.17 -18.09 -7.15
N GLN A 82 7.00 -18.79 -7.89
CA GLN A 82 8.07 -18.15 -8.65
C GLN A 82 7.55 -17.74 -10.03
N ILE A 83 7.65 -16.45 -10.36
CA ILE A 83 7.27 -15.91 -11.67
C ILE A 83 8.49 -15.52 -12.49
N GLY A 84 8.35 -15.54 -13.81
CA GLY A 84 9.37 -15.14 -14.77
C GLY A 84 10.59 -16.05 -14.77
N GLY A 85 10.42 -17.35 -14.57
CA GLY A 85 11.52 -18.31 -14.59
C GLY A 85 12.35 -18.27 -15.86
N ALA A 86 11.72 -18.12 -17.02
CA ALA A 86 12.37 -17.96 -18.33
C ALA A 86 13.04 -16.60 -18.50
N THR A 87 12.40 -15.52 -18.00
CA THR A 87 12.85 -14.13 -18.17
C THR A 87 13.97 -13.76 -17.21
N THR A 88 13.90 -14.16 -15.93
CA THR A 88 14.83 -13.75 -14.87
C THR A 88 15.81 -14.83 -14.44
N LYS A 89 15.57 -16.08 -14.81
CA LYS A 89 16.33 -17.27 -14.37
C LYS A 89 16.43 -17.39 -12.84
N GLY A 90 15.42 -16.86 -12.12
CA GLY A 90 15.40 -16.86 -10.65
C GLY A 90 16.33 -15.84 -9.99
N LEU A 91 16.89 -14.89 -10.72
CA LEU A 91 17.83 -13.87 -10.21
C LEU A 91 17.15 -12.54 -9.84
N GLY A 92 15.82 -12.47 -9.94
CA GLY A 92 15.06 -11.26 -9.65
C GLY A 92 14.93 -10.32 -10.86
N ALA A 93 14.14 -9.25 -10.70
CA ALA A 93 13.85 -8.27 -11.76
C ALA A 93 14.85 -7.11 -11.86
N GLY A 94 15.91 -7.08 -11.05
CA GLY A 94 16.99 -6.07 -11.12
C GLY A 94 16.51 -4.63 -10.99
N ALA A 95 15.53 -4.34 -10.12
CA ALA A 95 14.89 -3.04 -9.93
C ALA A 95 14.22 -2.45 -11.21
N ASN A 96 13.95 -3.27 -12.21
CA ASN A 96 13.26 -2.88 -13.43
C ASN A 96 11.80 -3.36 -13.42
N PRO A 97 10.81 -2.44 -13.30
CA PRO A 97 9.39 -2.81 -13.27
C PRO A 97 8.90 -3.52 -14.54
N ASN A 98 9.47 -3.20 -15.71
CA ASN A 98 9.09 -3.86 -16.97
C ASN A 98 9.47 -5.35 -16.98
N VAL A 99 10.59 -5.72 -16.33
CA VAL A 99 10.97 -7.13 -16.16
C VAL A 99 10.02 -7.83 -15.23
N GLY A 100 9.64 -7.18 -14.10
CA GLY A 100 8.65 -7.72 -13.17
C GLY A 100 7.27 -7.91 -13.80
N ARG A 101 6.81 -6.95 -14.61
CA ARG A 101 5.57 -7.03 -15.35
C ARG A 101 5.59 -8.20 -16.34
N LYS A 102 6.63 -8.26 -17.18
CA LYS A 102 6.77 -9.36 -18.13
C LYS A 102 6.83 -10.73 -17.45
N ALA A 103 7.52 -10.83 -16.32
CA ALA A 103 7.57 -12.07 -15.53
C ALA A 103 6.17 -12.55 -15.09
N ALA A 104 5.29 -11.63 -14.71
CA ALA A 104 3.92 -11.97 -14.34
C ALA A 104 3.04 -12.24 -15.58
N GLU A 105 3.27 -11.54 -16.69
CA GLU A 105 2.59 -11.80 -17.97
C GLU A 105 2.95 -13.18 -18.55
N ASP A 106 4.22 -13.61 -18.40
CA ASP A 106 4.70 -14.92 -18.88
C ASP A 106 4.07 -16.09 -18.08
N ASP A 107 3.73 -15.90 -16.79
CA ASP A 107 3.24 -16.96 -15.90
C ASP A 107 1.79 -16.70 -15.44
N GLN A 108 0.93 -16.14 -16.30
CA GLN A 108 -0.47 -15.82 -15.98
C GLN A 108 -1.31 -17.04 -15.55
N GLU A 109 -1.05 -18.21 -16.12
CA GLU A 109 -1.79 -19.43 -15.76
C GLU A 109 -1.54 -19.82 -14.30
N GLU A 110 -0.28 -19.75 -13.83
CA GLU A 110 0.07 -20.03 -12.43
C GLU A 110 -0.54 -18.99 -11.49
N ILE A 111 -0.58 -17.71 -11.91
CA ILE A 111 -1.22 -16.64 -11.16
C ILE A 111 -2.72 -16.88 -11.04
N ARG A 112 -3.42 -17.23 -12.12
CA ARG A 112 -4.86 -17.54 -12.10
C ARG A 112 -5.16 -18.74 -11.21
N LYS A 113 -4.35 -19.79 -11.30
CA LYS A 113 -4.47 -20.96 -10.43
C LYS A 113 -4.28 -20.63 -8.95
N MET A 114 -3.31 -19.75 -8.65
CA MET A 114 -3.10 -19.27 -7.28
C MET A 114 -4.33 -18.51 -6.75
N LEU A 115 -5.02 -17.76 -7.60
CA LEU A 115 -6.18 -16.93 -7.25
C LEU A 115 -7.51 -17.70 -7.21
N GLU A 116 -7.58 -18.88 -7.83
CA GLU A 116 -8.81 -19.67 -7.99
C GLU A 116 -9.51 -19.93 -6.64
N GLY A 117 -10.82 -19.73 -6.61
CA GLY A 117 -11.67 -19.95 -5.44
C GLY A 117 -11.62 -18.86 -4.36
N ALA A 118 -10.84 -17.78 -4.55
CA ALA A 118 -10.83 -16.67 -3.59
C ALA A 118 -12.06 -15.77 -3.77
N ASP A 119 -12.66 -15.34 -2.65
CA ASP A 119 -13.69 -14.30 -2.63
C ASP A 119 -13.04 -12.90 -2.56
N MET A 120 -11.89 -12.81 -1.89
CA MET A 120 -11.13 -11.58 -1.73
C MET A 120 -9.62 -11.83 -1.84
N VAL A 121 -8.90 -10.88 -2.42
CA VAL A 121 -7.44 -10.92 -2.48
C VAL A 121 -6.82 -9.60 -2.02
N PHE A 122 -5.89 -9.71 -1.08
CA PHE A 122 -4.98 -8.62 -0.72
C PHE A 122 -3.68 -8.76 -1.48
N ILE A 123 -3.26 -7.68 -2.15
CA ILE A 123 -1.98 -7.63 -2.86
C ILE A 123 -1.05 -6.69 -2.11
N ALA A 124 -0.14 -7.28 -1.32
CA ALA A 124 0.86 -6.54 -0.56
C ALA A 124 2.15 -6.37 -1.37
N ALA A 125 2.63 -5.13 -1.54
CA ALA A 125 3.88 -4.89 -2.26
C ALA A 125 4.61 -3.63 -1.80
N GLY A 126 5.95 -3.69 -1.75
CA GLY A 126 6.79 -2.50 -1.66
C GLY A 126 7.04 -1.93 -3.07
N MET A 127 6.51 -0.74 -3.34
CA MET A 127 6.66 -0.09 -4.63
C MET A 127 8.04 0.54 -4.82
N GLY A 128 8.48 0.66 -6.07
CA GLY A 128 9.77 1.23 -6.46
C GLY A 128 10.83 0.21 -6.85
N GLY A 129 10.65 -1.07 -6.50
CA GLY A 129 11.45 -2.19 -6.97
C GLY A 129 11.05 -2.69 -8.36
N GLY A 130 11.60 -3.83 -8.78
CA GLY A 130 11.24 -4.43 -10.07
C GLY A 130 10.01 -5.32 -9.98
N THR A 131 10.06 -6.35 -9.13
CA THR A 131 9.00 -7.37 -9.05
C THR A 131 7.69 -6.81 -8.51
N GLY A 132 7.68 -6.22 -7.30
CA GLY A 132 6.46 -5.69 -6.68
C GLY A 132 5.79 -4.64 -7.56
N THR A 133 6.57 -3.67 -8.07
CA THR A 133 6.06 -2.57 -8.90
C THR A 133 5.49 -3.05 -10.25
N GLY A 134 6.13 -4.06 -10.86
CA GLY A 134 5.74 -4.55 -12.18
C GLY A 134 4.68 -5.65 -12.15
N ALA A 135 4.81 -6.62 -11.23
CA ALA A 135 3.95 -7.79 -11.19
C ALA A 135 2.63 -7.56 -10.43
N ALA A 136 2.63 -6.74 -9.37
CA ALA A 136 1.40 -6.51 -8.59
C ALA A 136 0.22 -6.02 -9.43
N PRO A 137 0.37 -5.06 -10.38
CA PRO A 137 -0.74 -4.66 -11.26
C PRO A 137 -1.26 -5.79 -12.16
N VAL A 138 -0.39 -6.71 -12.60
CA VAL A 138 -0.79 -7.84 -13.46
C VAL A 138 -1.59 -8.87 -12.65
N ILE A 139 -1.12 -9.18 -11.43
CA ILE A 139 -1.82 -10.07 -10.51
C ILE A 139 -3.19 -9.50 -10.15
N ALA A 140 -3.24 -8.18 -9.85
CA ALA A 140 -4.48 -7.49 -9.53
C ALA A 140 -5.49 -7.54 -10.69
N ALA A 141 -5.03 -7.28 -11.91
CA ALA A 141 -5.88 -7.34 -13.10
C ALA A 141 -6.45 -8.76 -13.30
N ALA A 142 -5.63 -9.80 -13.11
CA ALA A 142 -6.09 -11.19 -13.19
C ALA A 142 -7.16 -11.51 -12.13
N ALA A 143 -6.98 -11.05 -10.88
CA ALA A 143 -7.96 -11.22 -9.81
C ALA A 143 -9.29 -10.52 -10.13
N LYS A 144 -9.22 -9.26 -10.57
CA LYS A 144 -10.41 -8.47 -10.95
C LYS A 144 -11.15 -9.07 -12.14
N GLU A 145 -10.44 -9.60 -13.15
CA GLU A 145 -11.04 -10.35 -14.28
C GLU A 145 -11.76 -11.62 -13.84
N MET A 146 -11.32 -12.24 -12.75
CA MET A 146 -11.97 -13.41 -12.15
C MET A 146 -13.15 -13.05 -11.24
N GLY A 147 -13.46 -11.77 -11.05
CA GLY A 147 -14.55 -11.29 -10.19
C GLY A 147 -14.22 -11.30 -8.70
N ILE A 148 -12.95 -11.42 -8.34
CA ILE A 148 -12.47 -11.44 -6.95
C ILE A 148 -12.33 -10.02 -6.44
N LEU A 149 -12.86 -9.71 -5.24
CA LEU A 149 -12.66 -8.41 -4.60
C LEU A 149 -11.15 -8.17 -4.36
N THR A 150 -10.60 -7.17 -5.05
CA THR A 150 -9.15 -6.96 -5.10
C THR A 150 -8.74 -5.70 -4.36
N VAL A 151 -7.98 -5.85 -3.27
CA VAL A 151 -7.45 -4.75 -2.46
C VAL A 151 -5.94 -4.70 -2.54
N GLY A 152 -5.40 -3.58 -3.01
CA GLY A 152 -3.96 -3.33 -3.01
C GLY A 152 -3.53 -2.64 -1.72
N VAL A 153 -2.49 -3.15 -1.05
CA VAL A 153 -1.88 -2.52 0.13
C VAL A 153 -0.39 -2.36 -0.14
N VAL A 154 0.05 -1.13 -0.38
CA VAL A 154 1.41 -0.90 -0.89
C VAL A 154 2.11 0.23 -0.17
N THR A 155 3.45 0.15 -0.12
CA THR A 155 4.28 1.20 0.45
C THR A 155 4.99 2.02 -0.63
N LYS A 156 5.11 3.34 -0.42
CA LYS A 156 6.03 4.21 -1.16
C LYS A 156 7.40 4.13 -0.50
N PRO A 157 8.50 4.08 -1.28
CA PRO A 157 9.85 4.03 -0.71
C PRO A 157 10.18 5.30 0.08
N PHE A 158 11.14 5.19 1.01
CA PHE A 158 11.73 6.35 1.68
C PHE A 158 12.47 7.25 0.68
N ARG A 159 12.54 8.55 0.95
CA ARG A 159 13.26 9.53 0.11
C ARG A 159 14.73 9.20 -0.06
N PHE A 160 15.36 8.59 0.95
CA PHE A 160 16.77 8.18 0.87
C PHE A 160 17.02 7.00 -0.07
N GLU A 161 15.99 6.26 -0.49
CA GLU A 161 16.11 5.12 -1.40
C GLU A 161 16.32 5.51 -2.88
N ALA A 162 16.51 6.77 -3.17
CA ALA A 162 16.75 7.39 -4.46
C ALA A 162 15.49 7.76 -5.28
N LYS A 163 15.68 8.82 -6.07
CA LYS A 163 14.62 9.43 -6.89
C LYS A 163 14.05 8.48 -7.95
N THR A 164 14.91 7.65 -8.53
CA THR A 164 14.51 6.65 -9.53
C THR A 164 13.53 5.64 -8.93
N ARG A 165 13.79 5.19 -7.69
CA ARG A 165 12.92 4.25 -7.00
C ARG A 165 11.56 4.87 -6.68
N MET A 166 11.53 6.13 -6.27
CA MET A 166 10.29 6.88 -6.08
C MET A 166 9.50 7.04 -7.38
N ASN A 167 10.15 7.37 -8.51
CA ASN A 167 9.47 7.49 -9.79
C ASN A 167 8.87 6.16 -10.26
N ASN A 168 9.61 5.06 -10.10
CA ASN A 168 9.09 3.72 -10.37
C ASN A 168 7.87 3.42 -9.49
N ALA A 169 7.91 3.78 -8.20
CA ALA A 169 6.81 3.58 -7.27
C ALA A 169 5.55 4.34 -7.71
N LEU A 170 5.67 5.62 -8.05
CA LEU A 170 4.54 6.43 -8.50
C LEU A 170 3.90 5.83 -9.77
N THR A 171 4.71 5.43 -10.75
CA THR A 171 4.19 4.78 -11.97
C THR A 171 3.51 3.44 -11.65
N GLY A 172 4.08 2.64 -10.74
CA GLY A 172 3.50 1.37 -10.32
C GLY A 172 2.16 1.55 -9.58
N ILE A 173 2.07 2.54 -8.70
CA ILE A 173 0.85 2.90 -7.96
C ILE A 173 -0.26 3.31 -8.93
N GLU A 174 0.05 4.16 -9.93
CA GLU A 174 -0.91 4.55 -10.97
C GLU A 174 -1.42 3.37 -11.80
N ASN A 175 -0.57 2.39 -12.09
CA ASN A 175 -0.97 1.18 -12.80
C ASN A 175 -1.82 0.27 -11.89
N LEU A 176 -1.43 0.11 -10.63
CA LEU A 176 -2.15 -0.73 -9.67
C LEU A 176 -3.53 -0.14 -9.35
N LYS A 177 -3.64 1.18 -9.20
CA LYS A 177 -4.92 1.89 -8.97
C LYS A 177 -6.00 1.53 -10.02
N LYS A 178 -5.59 1.27 -11.26
CA LYS A 178 -6.50 0.89 -12.35
C LYS A 178 -6.92 -0.59 -12.32
N ALA A 179 -6.15 -1.41 -11.61
CA ALA A 179 -6.29 -2.86 -11.60
C ALA A 179 -6.95 -3.39 -10.31
N VAL A 180 -7.09 -2.58 -9.28
CA VAL A 180 -7.72 -2.95 -8.00
C VAL A 180 -9.06 -2.25 -7.80
N ASP A 181 -9.87 -2.75 -6.88
CA ASP A 181 -11.09 -2.08 -6.42
C ASP A 181 -10.77 -0.99 -5.41
N THR A 182 -9.91 -1.29 -4.46
CA THR A 182 -9.44 -0.35 -3.44
C THR A 182 -7.92 -0.42 -3.32
N LEU A 183 -7.27 0.73 -3.19
CA LEU A 183 -5.83 0.86 -3.05
C LEU A 183 -5.47 1.66 -1.80
N ILE A 184 -4.80 1.01 -0.87
CA ILE A 184 -4.20 1.63 0.32
C ILE A 184 -2.72 1.89 0.02
N VAL A 185 -2.30 3.15 0.13
CA VAL A 185 -0.92 3.57 -0.11
C VAL A 185 -0.32 4.13 1.16
N ILE A 186 0.77 3.53 1.63
CA ILE A 186 1.46 3.90 2.86
C ILE A 186 2.78 4.59 2.50
N PRO A 187 2.93 5.90 2.78
CA PRO A 187 4.20 6.60 2.52
C PRO A 187 5.20 6.27 3.63
N ASN A 188 6.29 5.56 3.31
CA ASN A 188 7.31 5.22 4.32
C ASN A 188 7.93 6.45 4.99
N ASP A 189 8.02 7.58 4.29
CA ASP A 189 8.52 8.84 4.88
C ASP A 189 7.69 9.28 6.10
N LYS A 190 6.38 8.97 6.12
CA LYS A 190 5.50 9.27 7.25
C LYS A 190 5.80 8.43 8.49
N LEU A 191 6.36 7.24 8.29
CA LEU A 191 6.81 6.41 9.40
C LEU A 191 7.97 7.06 10.17
N LEU A 192 8.78 7.90 9.51
CA LEU A 192 9.86 8.63 10.16
C LEU A 192 9.36 9.71 11.13
N GLU A 193 8.08 10.12 11.03
CA GLU A 193 7.47 11.07 11.95
C GLU A 193 7.05 10.43 13.28
N ILE A 194 6.84 9.08 13.28
CA ILE A 194 6.37 8.31 14.45
C ILE A 194 7.47 7.45 15.10
N VAL A 195 8.63 7.28 14.46
CA VAL A 195 9.75 6.50 15.03
C VAL A 195 10.76 7.41 15.75
N ASP A 196 11.46 6.84 16.73
CA ASP A 196 12.54 7.56 17.45
C ASP A 196 13.72 7.85 16.49
N ARG A 197 14.43 8.96 16.74
CA ARG A 197 15.64 9.34 16.00
C ARG A 197 16.77 8.32 16.10
N ARG A 198 16.71 7.39 17.06
CA ARG A 198 17.67 6.30 17.26
C ARG A 198 17.31 5.05 16.48
N THR A 199 16.14 5.01 15.85
CA THR A 199 15.66 3.87 15.07
C THR A 199 16.62 3.56 13.94
N THR A 200 17.06 2.30 13.87
CA THR A 200 17.95 1.83 12.82
C THR A 200 17.20 1.63 11.50
N MET A 201 17.94 1.61 10.37
CA MET A 201 17.32 1.37 9.05
C MET A 201 16.55 0.04 8.98
N PRO A 202 17.06 -1.10 9.50
CA PRO A 202 16.29 -2.35 9.52
C PRO A 202 14.99 -2.23 10.35
N GLU A 203 15.00 -1.51 11.46
CA GLU A 203 13.81 -1.27 12.27
C GLU A 203 12.79 -0.39 11.54
N ALA A 204 13.23 0.63 10.82
CA ALA A 204 12.32 1.47 10.03
C ALA A 204 11.65 0.68 8.89
N LEU A 205 12.39 -0.21 8.21
CA LEU A 205 11.83 -1.11 7.19
C LEU A 205 10.86 -2.11 7.81
N ARG A 206 11.19 -2.70 8.96
CA ARG A 206 10.27 -3.58 9.69
C ARG A 206 8.98 -2.85 10.09
N LYS A 207 9.08 -1.58 10.50
CA LYS A 207 7.89 -0.78 10.80
C LYS A 207 6.99 -0.58 9.59
N ALA A 208 7.57 -0.45 8.38
CA ALA A 208 6.78 -0.41 7.15
C ALA A 208 6.06 -1.75 6.88
N ASP A 209 6.73 -2.87 7.12
CA ASP A 209 6.12 -4.20 6.99
C ASP A 209 5.02 -4.42 8.05
N GLU A 210 5.21 -3.94 9.30
CA GLU A 210 4.19 -3.95 10.36
C GLU A 210 2.94 -3.17 9.98
N VAL A 211 3.08 -2.00 9.37
CA VAL A 211 1.91 -1.20 8.93
C VAL A 211 1.18 -1.88 7.78
N LEU A 212 1.89 -2.50 6.83
CA LEU A 212 1.26 -3.34 5.79
C LEU A 212 0.46 -4.49 6.43
N GLN A 213 1.03 -5.15 7.43
CA GLN A 213 0.37 -6.20 8.19
C GLN A 213 -0.90 -5.67 8.87
N GLN A 214 -0.78 -4.58 9.64
CA GLN A 214 -1.92 -3.98 10.34
C GLN A 214 -3.04 -3.56 9.40
N ALA A 215 -2.70 -3.09 8.20
CA ALA A 215 -3.69 -2.73 7.18
C ALA A 215 -4.47 -3.95 6.66
N VAL A 216 -3.78 -5.05 6.39
CA VAL A 216 -4.43 -6.30 5.98
C VAL A 216 -5.22 -6.89 7.14
N GLN A 217 -4.60 -7.00 8.31
CA GLN A 217 -5.20 -7.60 9.49
C GLN A 217 -6.44 -6.83 9.96
N GLY A 218 -6.41 -5.49 9.94
CA GLY A 218 -7.56 -4.67 10.32
C GLY A 218 -8.81 -4.88 9.48
N ILE A 219 -8.68 -5.44 8.27
CA ILE A 219 -9.82 -5.81 7.41
C ILE A 219 -10.15 -7.30 7.57
N THR A 220 -9.14 -8.17 7.64
CA THR A 220 -9.36 -9.61 7.75
C THR A 220 -9.97 -10.01 9.09
N ASP A 221 -9.58 -9.33 10.17
CA ASP A 221 -10.12 -9.57 11.52
C ASP A 221 -11.62 -9.29 11.56
N LEU A 222 -12.11 -8.27 10.84
CA LEU A 222 -13.53 -7.92 10.77
C LEU A 222 -14.40 -8.99 10.12
N ILE A 223 -13.80 -9.75 9.18
CA ILE A 223 -14.51 -10.76 8.39
C ILE A 223 -14.46 -12.13 9.08
N ASN A 224 -13.30 -12.46 9.68
CA ASN A 224 -13.00 -13.83 10.09
C ASN A 224 -13.09 -14.07 11.60
N LEU A 225 -12.95 -13.02 12.42
CA LEU A 225 -12.99 -13.21 13.87
C LEU A 225 -14.42 -13.10 14.41
N PRO A 226 -14.82 -13.99 15.32
CA PRO A 226 -16.09 -13.84 16.03
C PRO A 226 -16.02 -12.57 16.90
N ALA A 227 -16.78 -11.57 16.51
CA ALA A 227 -16.85 -10.30 17.22
C ALA A 227 -18.22 -10.10 17.86
N LEU A 228 -18.35 -9.14 18.79
CA LEU A 228 -19.65 -8.74 19.34
C LEU A 228 -20.58 -8.17 18.26
N ILE A 229 -19.98 -7.51 17.27
CA ILE A 229 -20.65 -7.00 16.08
C ILE A 229 -19.81 -7.45 14.88
N ASN A 230 -20.25 -8.53 14.22
CA ASN A 230 -19.62 -9.05 13.02
C ASN A 230 -20.06 -8.25 11.81
N LEU A 231 -19.12 -8.02 10.91
CA LEU A 231 -19.39 -7.51 9.58
C LEU A 231 -19.58 -8.67 8.63
N ASP A 232 -20.65 -8.62 7.86
CA ASP A 232 -20.83 -9.54 6.73
C ASP A 232 -19.82 -9.19 5.60
N PHE A 233 -19.30 -10.21 4.93
CA PHE A 233 -18.42 -10.01 3.76
C PHE A 233 -19.07 -9.12 2.70
N ALA A 234 -20.39 -9.18 2.54
CA ALA A 234 -21.14 -8.35 1.61
C ALA A 234 -21.05 -6.84 1.95
N ASP A 235 -20.99 -6.49 3.24
CA ASP A 235 -20.82 -5.11 3.70
C ASP A 235 -19.43 -4.59 3.34
N VAL A 236 -18.40 -5.40 3.60
CA VAL A 236 -17.01 -5.08 3.23
C VAL A 236 -16.88 -4.93 1.71
N GLN A 237 -17.51 -5.82 0.93
CA GLN A 237 -17.53 -5.73 -0.53
C GLN A 237 -18.16 -4.42 -1.00
N THR A 238 -19.26 -4.00 -0.43
CA THR A 238 -19.95 -2.75 -0.77
C THR A 238 -19.07 -1.50 -0.55
N VAL A 239 -18.29 -1.51 0.53
CA VAL A 239 -17.41 -0.38 0.91
C VAL A 239 -16.10 -0.37 0.16
N MET A 240 -15.67 -1.50 -0.39
CA MET A 240 -14.36 -1.65 -1.03
C MET A 240 -14.43 -1.71 -2.56
N THR A 241 -15.54 -2.14 -3.16
CA THR A 241 -15.66 -2.31 -4.62
C THR A 241 -15.60 -0.97 -5.33
N ASP A 242 -14.65 -0.80 -6.27
CA ASP A 242 -14.46 0.37 -7.13
C ASP A 242 -14.36 1.72 -6.37
N LYS A 243 -13.81 1.72 -5.16
CA LYS A 243 -13.66 2.94 -4.34
C LYS A 243 -12.36 3.71 -4.60
N GLY A 244 -11.42 3.13 -5.32
CA GLY A 244 -10.15 3.77 -5.66
C GLY A 244 -9.20 3.88 -4.46
N ILE A 245 -8.73 5.09 -4.13
CA ILE A 245 -7.77 5.25 -3.02
C ILE A 245 -8.51 5.22 -1.68
N ALA A 246 -8.00 4.40 -0.76
CA ALA A 246 -8.41 4.37 0.63
C ALA A 246 -7.27 4.81 1.55
N HIS A 247 -7.65 5.43 2.66
CA HIS A 247 -6.72 5.81 3.72
C HIS A 247 -6.97 4.96 4.95
N ILE A 248 -5.89 4.55 5.61
CA ILE A 248 -5.95 3.81 6.87
C ILE A 248 -5.27 4.60 7.97
N GLY A 249 -5.95 4.69 9.11
CA GLY A 249 -5.38 5.22 10.34
C GLY A 249 -5.54 4.22 11.47
N ILE A 250 -4.54 4.13 12.31
CA ILE A 250 -4.51 3.21 13.45
C ILE A 250 -4.15 4.03 14.68
N GLY A 251 -4.91 3.83 15.76
CA GLY A 251 -4.65 4.44 17.04
C GLY A 251 -4.78 3.41 18.15
N GLU A 252 -3.95 3.55 19.17
CA GLU A 252 -3.92 2.68 20.34
C GLU A 252 -3.80 3.53 21.60
N ALA A 253 -4.64 3.27 22.59
CA ALA A 253 -4.61 4.01 23.83
C ALA A 253 -4.93 3.13 25.04
N ARG A 254 -4.63 3.63 26.24
CA ARG A 254 -4.88 2.97 27.52
C ARG A 254 -5.48 3.95 28.52
N GLY A 255 -6.26 3.44 29.46
CA GLY A 255 -6.88 4.23 30.53
C GLY A 255 -8.36 4.49 30.30
N ASP A 256 -8.93 5.42 31.09
CA ASP A 256 -10.36 5.66 31.15
C ASP A 256 -10.95 6.19 29.84
N ASP A 257 -10.22 7.07 29.11
CA ASP A 257 -10.63 7.68 27.84
C ASP A 257 -10.03 6.96 26.61
N LYS A 258 -9.62 5.70 26.77
CA LYS A 258 -8.87 4.93 25.76
C LYS A 258 -9.49 4.91 24.37
N ALA A 259 -10.80 4.76 24.26
CA ALA A 259 -11.47 4.72 22.96
C ALA A 259 -11.43 6.07 22.24
N MET A 260 -11.68 7.17 22.98
CA MET A 260 -11.64 8.51 22.42
C MET A 260 -10.20 8.90 22.04
N GLU A 261 -9.21 8.59 22.86
CA GLU A 261 -7.80 8.84 22.51
C GLU A 261 -7.36 8.00 21.32
N ALA A 262 -7.72 6.72 21.26
CA ALA A 262 -7.39 5.83 20.16
C ALA A 262 -8.02 6.31 18.83
N VAL A 263 -9.29 6.71 18.81
CA VAL A 263 -9.93 7.21 17.60
C VAL A 263 -9.33 8.53 17.14
N GLN A 264 -8.99 9.43 18.05
CA GLN A 264 -8.30 10.68 17.71
C GLN A 264 -6.93 10.43 17.13
N GLN A 265 -6.16 9.47 17.67
CA GLN A 265 -4.88 9.04 17.09
C GLN A 265 -5.07 8.42 15.70
N ALA A 266 -6.09 7.57 15.53
CA ALA A 266 -6.37 6.93 14.25
C ALA A 266 -6.68 7.97 13.16
N VAL A 267 -7.59 8.92 13.41
CA VAL A 267 -8.00 9.92 12.41
C VAL A 267 -6.97 11.03 12.19
N SER A 268 -6.05 11.24 13.15
CA SER A 268 -4.93 12.17 13.03
C SER A 268 -3.60 11.47 12.69
N SER A 269 -3.66 10.18 12.39
CA SER A 269 -2.47 9.39 12.08
C SER A 269 -1.64 10.02 10.96
N PRO A 270 -0.33 10.19 11.12
CA PRO A 270 0.53 10.68 10.05
C PRO A 270 0.57 9.76 8.83
N LEU A 271 0.11 8.51 8.95
CA LEU A 271 -0.03 7.56 7.83
C LEU A 271 -1.11 7.98 6.83
N LEU A 272 -2.07 8.79 7.27
CA LEU A 272 -3.05 9.41 6.38
C LEU A 272 -2.35 10.49 5.54
N GLU A 273 -2.39 10.38 4.20
CA GLU A 273 -1.87 11.43 3.30
C GLU A 273 -2.78 12.67 3.30
N THR A 274 -4.07 12.47 3.62
CA THR A 274 -5.11 13.51 3.67
C THR A 274 -6.01 13.28 4.89
N THR A 275 -6.89 14.23 5.16
CA THR A 275 -7.93 14.05 6.20
C THR A 275 -9.01 13.09 5.70
N ILE A 276 -9.67 12.37 6.61
CA ILE A 276 -10.81 11.49 6.29
C ILE A 276 -12.10 12.27 5.93
N LYS A 277 -12.03 13.59 5.99
CA LYS A 277 -13.16 14.48 5.71
C LYS A 277 -13.63 14.33 4.25
N GLY A 278 -14.92 14.06 4.09
CA GLY A 278 -15.52 13.86 2.77
C GLY A 278 -15.35 12.44 2.22
N ALA A 279 -14.94 11.48 3.05
CA ALA A 279 -15.05 10.07 2.72
C ALA A 279 -16.51 9.67 2.54
N THR A 280 -16.81 8.87 1.53
CA THR A 280 -18.17 8.37 1.30
C THR A 280 -18.50 7.14 2.14
N HIS A 281 -17.48 6.36 2.49
CA HIS A 281 -17.62 5.17 3.31
C HIS A 281 -16.44 5.09 4.29
N VAL A 282 -16.74 4.65 5.51
CA VAL A 282 -15.72 4.43 6.54
C VAL A 282 -15.98 3.09 7.22
N ILE A 283 -14.93 2.32 7.41
CA ILE A 283 -14.94 1.14 8.27
C ILE A 283 -14.21 1.53 9.55
N ILE A 284 -14.84 1.24 10.68
CA ILE A 284 -14.25 1.42 12.01
C ILE A 284 -14.17 0.04 12.66
N ASN A 285 -12.96 -0.40 12.96
CA ASN A 285 -12.72 -1.60 13.76
C ASN A 285 -12.20 -1.19 15.14
N ILE A 286 -12.92 -1.59 16.17
CA ILE A 286 -12.52 -1.35 17.56
C ILE A 286 -12.23 -2.70 18.21
N SER A 287 -11.06 -2.83 18.83
CA SER A 287 -10.67 -4.04 19.56
C SER A 287 -10.10 -3.68 20.92
N GLY A 288 -10.32 -4.53 21.92
CA GLY A 288 -9.81 -4.41 23.27
C GLY A 288 -10.90 -4.44 24.35
N ASP A 289 -10.54 -3.97 25.55
CA ASP A 289 -11.45 -3.86 26.69
C ASP A 289 -12.26 -2.56 26.57
N ILE A 290 -13.35 -2.62 25.80
CA ILE A 290 -14.19 -1.46 25.44
C ILE A 290 -15.64 -1.65 25.91
N SER A 291 -16.24 -0.57 26.37
CA SER A 291 -17.67 -0.51 26.67
C SER A 291 -18.50 -0.11 25.45
N LEU A 292 -19.81 -0.35 25.50
CA LEU A 292 -20.71 0.11 24.44
C LEU A 292 -20.72 1.65 24.30
N MET A 293 -20.51 2.38 25.40
CA MET A 293 -20.45 3.84 25.36
C MET A 293 -19.18 4.31 24.67
N ASP A 294 -18.03 3.70 24.96
CA ASP A 294 -16.76 4.01 24.30
C ASP A 294 -16.85 3.80 22.80
N ALA A 295 -17.48 2.70 22.40
CA ALA A 295 -17.69 2.37 21.01
C ALA A 295 -18.61 3.39 20.29
N ASN A 296 -19.70 3.81 20.95
CA ASN A 296 -20.60 4.84 20.45
C ASN A 296 -19.91 6.19 20.32
N ASP A 297 -19.11 6.60 21.30
CA ASP A 297 -18.43 7.89 21.30
C ASP A 297 -17.36 7.95 20.21
N ALA A 298 -16.61 6.86 20.01
CA ALA A 298 -15.64 6.74 18.91
C ALA A 298 -16.32 6.80 17.54
N ALA A 299 -17.43 6.10 17.33
CA ALA A 299 -18.17 6.13 16.07
C ALA A 299 -18.77 7.52 15.79
N SER A 300 -19.35 8.16 16.81
CA SER A 300 -19.92 9.51 16.72
C SER A 300 -18.85 10.55 16.34
N TYR A 301 -17.65 10.43 16.93
CA TYR A 301 -16.53 11.32 16.62
C TYR A 301 -16.10 11.20 15.14
N VAL A 302 -16.02 9.98 14.61
CA VAL A 302 -15.70 9.78 13.19
C VAL A 302 -16.80 10.35 12.29
N GLN A 303 -18.08 10.15 12.65
CA GLN A 303 -19.21 10.68 11.89
C GLN A 303 -19.21 12.21 11.84
N GLU A 304 -18.90 12.88 12.95
CA GLU A 304 -18.74 14.34 12.99
C GLU A 304 -17.66 14.84 12.05
N LEU A 305 -16.53 14.11 11.94
CA LEU A 305 -15.43 14.49 11.07
C LEU A 305 -15.68 14.22 9.59
N THR A 306 -16.38 13.16 9.25
CA THR A 306 -16.61 12.74 7.84
C THR A 306 -17.85 13.39 7.25
N GLY A 307 -18.87 13.63 8.04
CA GLY A 307 -20.17 14.22 7.64
C GLY A 307 -21.34 13.25 7.77
N GLU A 308 -22.54 13.79 7.79
CA GLU A 308 -23.78 13.03 8.02
C GLU A 308 -24.12 12.03 6.91
N ASP A 309 -23.67 12.29 5.68
CA ASP A 309 -23.94 11.44 4.51
C ASP A 309 -22.99 10.25 4.37
N THR A 310 -22.02 10.09 5.29
CA THR A 310 -21.01 9.01 5.24
C THR A 310 -21.62 7.71 5.72
N ASN A 311 -21.46 6.65 4.92
CA ASN A 311 -21.80 5.30 5.34
C ASN A 311 -20.70 4.74 6.25
N ILE A 312 -21.00 4.58 7.55
CA ILE A 312 -20.06 4.06 8.55
C ILE A 312 -20.44 2.62 8.86
N ILE A 313 -19.48 1.72 8.62
CA ILE A 313 -19.56 0.32 9.00
C ILE A 313 -18.70 0.12 10.24
N PHE A 314 -19.30 -0.48 11.26
CA PHE A 314 -18.72 -0.59 12.58
C PHE A 314 -18.55 -2.05 12.97
N GLY A 315 -17.32 -2.44 13.35
CA GLY A 315 -17.02 -3.73 13.96
C GLY A 315 -16.42 -3.55 15.36
N ALA A 316 -16.83 -4.40 16.30
CA ALA A 316 -16.33 -4.35 17.67
C ALA A 316 -15.95 -5.76 18.14
N MET A 317 -14.68 -5.93 18.50
CA MET A 317 -14.14 -7.14 19.09
C MET A 317 -13.74 -6.87 20.55
N TYR A 318 -14.38 -7.58 21.48
CA TYR A 318 -14.02 -7.51 22.87
C TYR A 318 -12.87 -8.47 23.17
N ASP A 319 -11.79 -7.94 23.77
CA ASP A 319 -10.63 -8.72 24.20
C ASP A 319 -10.30 -8.36 25.64
N ASP A 320 -10.59 -9.27 26.56
CA ASP A 320 -10.34 -9.13 27.99
C ASP A 320 -8.92 -9.54 28.41
N SER A 321 -8.13 -10.06 27.49
CA SER A 321 -6.73 -10.45 27.74
C SER A 321 -5.82 -9.25 28.01
N VAL A 322 -6.22 -8.06 27.51
CA VAL A 322 -5.49 -6.80 27.69
C VAL A 322 -6.38 -5.76 28.35
N ALA A 323 -6.37 -5.73 29.70
CA ALA A 323 -7.13 -4.75 30.46
C ALA A 323 -6.74 -3.30 30.12
N ASP A 324 -7.72 -2.39 30.17
CA ASP A 324 -7.55 -0.95 29.94
C ASP A 324 -6.91 -0.57 28.61
N TYR A 325 -7.09 -1.36 27.55
CA TYR A 325 -6.52 -1.13 26.24
C TYR A 325 -7.60 -1.04 25.17
N ALA A 326 -7.45 -0.10 24.26
CA ALA A 326 -8.26 -0.01 23.06
C ALA A 326 -7.37 0.22 21.83
N LYS A 327 -7.65 -0.49 20.76
CA LYS A 327 -7.07 -0.30 19.43
C LYS A 327 -8.18 -0.01 18.45
N ILE A 328 -8.06 1.09 17.71
CA ILE A 328 -9.03 1.51 16.71
C ILE A 328 -8.33 1.62 15.36
N THR A 329 -8.90 0.93 14.39
CA THR A 329 -8.50 1.04 12.98
C THR A 329 -9.62 1.72 12.20
N VAL A 330 -9.30 2.80 11.51
CA VAL A 330 -10.24 3.55 10.67
C VAL A 330 -9.78 3.44 9.22
N ILE A 331 -10.66 2.96 8.34
CA ILE A 331 -10.41 2.85 6.91
C ILE A 331 -11.43 3.72 6.18
N ALA A 332 -10.96 4.79 5.55
CA ALA A 332 -11.80 5.74 4.83
C ALA A 332 -11.64 5.54 3.32
N THR A 333 -12.76 5.36 2.61
CA THR A 333 -12.80 5.12 1.17
C THR A 333 -13.69 6.15 0.44
N GLY A 334 -13.56 6.22 -0.88
CA GLY A 334 -14.35 7.14 -1.70
C GLY A 334 -13.97 8.60 -1.50
N LEU A 335 -12.73 8.87 -1.10
CA LEU A 335 -12.19 10.23 -1.02
C LEU A 335 -11.98 10.78 -2.44
N SER A 336 -12.60 11.92 -2.76
CA SER A 336 -12.43 12.56 -4.06
C SER A 336 -11.00 13.08 -4.23
N ASP A 337 -10.37 12.84 -5.39
CA ASP A 337 -9.01 13.29 -5.75
C ASP A 337 -8.81 14.83 -5.74
N THR A 338 -9.79 15.60 -5.25
CA THR A 338 -9.78 17.08 -5.26
C THR A 338 -8.81 17.71 -4.24
N ALA A 339 -8.26 16.95 -3.30
CA ALA A 339 -7.32 17.48 -2.30
C ALA A 339 -5.86 17.66 -2.80
N ALA A 340 -5.51 17.15 -3.98
CA ALA A 340 -4.13 17.16 -4.48
C ALA A 340 -3.75 18.38 -5.36
N LYS A 341 -4.61 19.40 -5.49
CA LYS A 341 -4.30 20.62 -6.25
C LYS A 341 -4.16 21.86 -5.36
N THR A 342 -3.35 21.82 -4.34
CA THR A 342 -2.75 23.04 -3.82
C THR A 342 -1.54 23.38 -4.69
N THR A 343 -1.77 24.18 -5.70
CA THR A 343 -0.70 24.84 -6.46
C THR A 343 0.10 25.72 -5.52
N PRO A 344 1.41 25.54 -5.39
CA PRO A 344 2.24 26.53 -4.76
C PRO A 344 2.49 27.67 -5.75
N PHE A 345 2.35 28.88 -5.24
CA PHE A 345 2.71 30.14 -5.88
C PHE A 345 1.75 30.72 -6.94
N GLY A 346 0.81 31.52 -6.43
CA GLY A 346 0.17 32.59 -7.20
C GLY A 346 1.18 33.64 -7.60
N THR A 347 1.48 33.72 -8.89
CA THR A 347 2.08 34.90 -9.49
C THR A 347 1.03 36.02 -9.37
N ARG A 348 1.32 37.02 -8.53
CA ARG A 348 0.56 38.28 -8.49
C ARG A 348 0.66 38.94 -9.86
N SER A 349 -0.37 38.87 -10.67
CA SER A 349 -0.56 39.79 -11.79
C SER A 349 -1.18 41.07 -11.26
N ASN A 350 -0.39 42.15 -11.17
CA ASN A 350 -0.84 43.48 -11.00
C ASN A 350 -1.63 43.88 -12.28
N THR A 351 -2.93 43.91 -12.20
CA THR A 351 -3.77 44.65 -13.18
C THR A 351 -4.35 45.88 -12.49
N THR A 352 -3.80 47.03 -12.78
CA THR A 352 -4.42 48.33 -12.54
C THR A 352 -5.59 48.54 -13.51
N PRO A 353 -6.71 49.09 -13.06
CA PRO A 353 -7.82 49.43 -13.94
C PRO A 353 -7.66 50.85 -14.49
N PHE A 354 -7.46 51.00 -15.79
CA PHE A 354 -7.76 52.27 -16.46
C PHE A 354 -8.67 51.99 -17.67
N GLY A 355 -9.89 52.44 -17.53
CA GLY A 355 -10.82 52.55 -18.63
C GLY A 355 -10.52 53.77 -19.51
N VAL A 356 -10.78 53.71 -20.83
CA VAL A 356 -11.27 54.80 -21.66
C VAL A 356 -11.78 54.25 -23.01
N ARG A 357 -13.07 54.49 -23.27
CA ARG A 357 -13.81 54.82 -24.50
C ARG A 357 -13.41 54.25 -25.87
N LYS A 358 -14.43 53.62 -26.49
CA LYS A 358 -14.62 53.49 -27.94
C LYS A 358 -14.85 54.87 -28.60
N PRO A 359 -14.44 55.09 -29.88
CA PRO A 359 -15.45 55.18 -30.91
C PRO A 359 -15.09 54.50 -32.25
N ALA A 360 -16.09 54.56 -33.16
CA ALA A 360 -16.44 53.81 -34.31
C ALA A 360 -15.59 53.94 -35.58
N ALA A 361 -15.72 52.92 -36.43
CA ALA A 361 -15.88 52.81 -37.87
C ALA A 361 -14.89 53.53 -38.84
N GLY A 362 -14.40 52.73 -39.80
CA GLY A 362 -13.79 53.19 -41.05
C GLY A 362 -12.95 52.17 -41.79
N THR A 363 -13.55 51.50 -42.72
CA THR A 363 -13.10 50.93 -44.01
C THR A 363 -11.62 50.98 -44.43
N SER A 364 -11.17 49.88 -45.01
CA SER A 364 -10.33 49.63 -46.18
C SER A 364 -9.05 48.85 -45.96
N ALA A 365 -9.00 47.67 -46.60
CA ALA A 365 -7.77 46.99 -46.96
C ALA A 365 -7.10 47.79 -48.16
N PRO A 366 -5.80 47.63 -48.49
CA PRO A 366 -5.15 46.33 -48.76
C PRO A 366 -3.61 46.28 -48.49
N SER A 367 -3.04 45.16 -48.87
CA SER A 367 -1.70 44.84 -49.35
C SER A 367 -0.66 44.30 -48.37
N SER A 368 -0.34 43.08 -48.68
CA SER A 368 0.92 42.31 -48.61
C SER A 368 2.21 43.06 -48.22
N SER A 369 2.88 42.56 -47.18
CA SER A 369 4.35 42.56 -47.14
C SER A 369 4.84 41.39 -46.29
N THR A 370 5.53 40.49 -46.97
CA THR A 370 6.39 39.41 -46.47
C THR A 370 7.43 39.94 -45.49
N MET A 371 7.43 39.45 -44.27
CA MET A 371 8.58 39.60 -43.37
C MET A 371 9.24 38.25 -43.18
N SER A 372 10.48 38.18 -43.66
CA SER A 372 11.45 37.10 -43.58
C SER A 372 11.85 36.83 -42.14
N MET A 373 11.84 35.55 -41.77
CA MET A 373 12.46 35.06 -40.51
C MET A 373 13.99 35.14 -40.62
N PRO A 374 14.69 35.52 -39.56
CA PRO A 374 16.15 35.38 -39.48
C PRO A 374 16.54 33.94 -39.28
N SER A 375 17.36 33.41 -40.18
CA SER A 375 18.02 32.12 -40.12
C SER A 375 19.10 32.12 -39.02
N PHE A 376 18.95 31.21 -38.05
CA PHE A 376 20.02 30.93 -37.09
C PHE A 376 20.95 29.89 -37.68
N SER A 377 22.17 30.30 -38.00
CA SER A 377 23.26 29.43 -38.45
C SER A 377 24.00 28.85 -37.26
N LEU A 378 24.02 27.50 -37.17
CA LEU A 378 24.88 26.74 -36.27
C LEU A 378 26.35 26.88 -36.68
N PRO A 379 27.29 27.07 -35.72
CA PRO A 379 28.71 27.05 -36.05
C PRO A 379 29.18 25.61 -36.25
N THR A 380 29.82 25.38 -37.44
CA THR A 380 30.55 24.18 -37.78
C THR A 380 31.75 24.00 -36.85
N MET A 381 31.83 22.86 -36.16
CA MET A 381 33.02 22.47 -35.42
C MET A 381 34.13 22.04 -36.40
N ASN A 382 35.22 22.75 -36.33
CA ASN A 382 36.47 22.48 -37.07
C ASN A 382 37.22 21.35 -36.35
N ASN A 383 37.64 20.33 -37.13
CA ASN A 383 38.44 19.20 -36.70
C ASN A 383 39.88 19.69 -36.39
N GLY A 384 40.18 19.95 -35.15
CA GLY A 384 41.52 20.21 -34.64
C GLY A 384 42.01 19.02 -33.82
N SER A 385 42.99 18.33 -34.31
CA SER A 385 43.72 17.26 -33.64
C SER A 385 44.40 17.77 -32.37
N TYR A 386 43.91 17.35 -31.18
CA TYR A 386 44.59 17.58 -29.90
C TYR A 386 45.49 16.39 -29.56
N THR A 387 46.81 16.57 -29.71
CA THR A 387 47.83 15.74 -29.07
C THR A 387 48.03 16.28 -27.65
N GLY A 388 47.23 15.80 -26.70
CA GLY A 388 47.37 16.09 -25.29
C GLY A 388 47.90 14.86 -24.56
N LYS A 389 49.07 14.99 -23.94
CA LYS A 389 49.68 14.00 -23.04
C LYS A 389 48.74 13.67 -21.89
N VAL A 390 48.45 12.36 -21.71
CA VAL A 390 47.74 11.83 -20.56
C VAL A 390 48.60 12.04 -19.31
N PRO A 391 48.09 12.63 -18.24
CA PRO A 391 48.83 12.70 -16.95
C PRO A 391 48.80 11.32 -16.29
N THR A 392 49.95 10.70 -16.14
CA THR A 392 50.16 9.51 -15.32
C THR A 392 49.98 9.87 -13.84
N SER A 393 48.91 9.43 -13.22
CA SER A 393 48.70 9.50 -11.79
C SER A 393 49.59 8.44 -11.12
N THR A 394 50.64 8.90 -10.44
CA THR A 394 51.43 8.06 -9.54
C THR A 394 50.67 7.88 -8.20
N VAL A 395 49.98 6.77 -8.10
CA VAL A 395 49.43 6.32 -6.80
C VAL A 395 50.59 5.76 -6.00
N GLN A 396 51.02 6.46 -4.96
CA GLN A 396 51.92 5.92 -3.95
C GLN A 396 51.20 4.81 -3.18
N LYS A 397 51.73 3.60 -3.26
CA LYS A 397 51.34 2.49 -2.38
C LYS A 397 51.77 2.85 -0.95
N LYS A 398 50.80 3.16 -0.08
CA LYS A 398 51.05 3.16 1.38
C LYS A 398 51.02 1.72 1.85
N ASP A 399 52.13 1.24 2.35
CA ASP A 399 52.21 -0.04 3.06
C ASP A 399 51.35 0.03 4.32
N ILE A 400 50.31 -0.80 4.38
CA ILE A 400 49.49 -0.98 5.56
C ILE A 400 50.26 -1.89 6.52
N GLN A 401 50.82 -1.31 7.58
CA GLN A 401 51.41 -2.08 8.67
C GLN A 401 50.30 -2.74 9.49
N ILE A 402 50.30 -4.08 9.49
CA ILE A 402 49.39 -4.89 10.32
C ILE A 402 49.88 -4.78 11.77
N PRO A 403 49.01 -4.35 12.72
CA PRO A 403 49.39 -4.28 14.13
C PRO A 403 49.79 -5.65 14.70
N ASP A 404 50.81 -5.69 15.56
CA ASP A 404 51.44 -6.89 16.08
C ASP A 404 50.48 -7.85 16.85
N PHE A 405 49.36 -7.36 17.35
CA PHE A 405 48.35 -8.19 18.03
C PHE A 405 47.55 -9.12 17.09
N LEU A 406 47.65 -8.97 15.76
CA LEU A 406 47.02 -9.84 14.76
C LEU A 406 47.99 -10.87 14.15
N ARG A 407 49.27 -10.90 14.61
CA ARG A 407 50.31 -11.77 14.05
C ARG A 407 50.42 -13.13 14.71
N ASN A 408 49.76 -13.32 15.86
CA ASN A 408 49.81 -14.60 16.61
C ASN A 408 48.37 -15.09 16.87
N ARG A 409 47.78 -15.72 15.88
CA ARG A 409 46.76 -16.78 16.04
C ARG A 409 46.87 -17.75 14.89
#